data_475174f6b96e902a10d5ee0632d83b1d
#
_entry.id   475174f6b96e902a10d5ee0632d83b1d
#
_cell.length_a   1.000
_cell.length_b   1.000
_cell.length_c   1.000
_cell.angle_alpha   90.00
_cell.angle_beta   90.00
_cell.angle_gamma   90.00
#
_symmetry.space_group_name_H-M   'P 1'
#
loop_
_entity.id
_entity.type
_entity.pdbx_description
1 polymer ?
#
loop_
_entity_poly.entity_id
_entity_poly.type
_entity_poly.pdbx_seq_one_letter_code
_entity_poly.pdbx_strand_id
1 'polypeptide(L)'
;QLVRLAAFKLDEQDPQATAYCAMAKRFATDVGFTVCNEALQIHGGYGYIKEYPLERHVRDVRVHQILEGTNEIMRLIISRSVLQEGSELV
;
A
#
# COMPACT_ATOMS: atom_id res chain seq x y z
N GLN A 1 -7.20 8.51 3.12
CA GLN A 1 -8.26 8.97 2.20
C GLN A 1 -8.45 8.05 1.01
N LEU A 2 -7.36 7.57 0.43
CA LEU A 2 -7.46 6.64 -0.70
C LEU A 2 -8.12 5.31 -0.28
N VAL A 3 -7.80 4.82 0.90
CA VAL A 3 -8.43 3.61 1.43
C VAL A 3 -9.94 3.83 1.62
N ARG A 4 -10.33 4.98 2.16
CA ARG A 4 -11.74 5.31 2.33
C ARG A 4 -12.47 5.45 1.00
N LEU A 5 -11.83 6.05 0.03
CA LEU A 5 -12.39 6.16 -1.31
C LEU A 5 -12.59 4.79 -1.94
N ALA A 6 -11.60 3.91 -1.81
CA ALA A 6 -11.70 2.54 -2.32
C ALA A 6 -12.84 1.77 -1.65
N ALA A 7 -12.98 1.92 -0.33
CA ALA A 7 -14.07 1.29 0.42
C ALA A 7 -15.43 1.80 -0.05
N PHE A 8 -15.57 3.09 -0.26
CA PHE A 8 -16.79 3.69 -0.77
C PHE A 8 -17.15 3.13 -2.14
N LYS A 9 -16.16 3.06 -3.04
CA LYS A 9 -16.38 2.52 -4.38
C LYS A 9 -16.80 1.05 -4.34
N LEU A 10 -16.22 0.28 -3.43
CA LEU A 10 -16.59 -1.11 -3.25
C LEU A 10 -18.02 -1.25 -2.75
N ASP A 11 -18.42 -0.43 -1.77
CA ASP A 11 -19.79 -0.44 -1.22
C ASP A 11 -20.81 -0.06 -2.29
N GLU A 12 -20.47 0.86 -3.19
CA GLU A 12 -21.34 1.30 -4.28
C GLU A 12 -21.32 0.34 -5.48
N GLN A 13 -20.56 -0.74 -5.41
CA GLN A 13 -20.38 -1.70 -6.50
C GLN A 13 -19.92 -1.01 -7.80
N ASP A 14 -19.05 -0.01 -7.64
CA ASP A 14 -18.49 0.74 -8.77
C ASP A 14 -17.65 -0.20 -9.65
N PRO A 15 -17.80 -0.14 -10.99
CA PRO A 15 -16.99 -0.99 -11.87
C PRO A 15 -15.48 -0.78 -11.72
N GLN A 16 -15.06 0.37 -11.20
CA GLN A 16 -13.65 0.69 -11.00
C GLN A 16 -13.15 0.35 -9.59
N ALA A 17 -13.98 -0.27 -8.74
CA ALA A 17 -13.63 -0.56 -7.35
C ALA A 17 -12.35 -1.38 -7.24
N THR A 18 -12.16 -2.37 -8.11
CA THR A 18 -10.94 -3.19 -8.10
C THR A 18 -9.69 -2.35 -8.29
N ALA A 19 -9.71 -1.41 -9.25
CA ALA A 19 -8.56 -0.53 -9.49
C ALA A 19 -8.29 0.38 -8.31
N TYR A 20 -9.33 0.95 -7.71
CA TYR A 20 -9.15 1.81 -6.52
C TYR A 20 -8.64 1.03 -5.32
N CYS A 21 -9.11 -0.19 -5.11
CA CYS A 21 -8.59 -1.05 -4.04
C CYS A 21 -7.13 -1.41 -4.27
N ALA A 22 -6.74 -1.69 -5.52
CA ALA A 22 -5.34 -1.95 -5.86
C ALA A 22 -4.46 -0.73 -5.62
N MET A 23 -4.92 0.47 -5.98
CA MET A 23 -4.21 1.73 -5.71
C MET A 23 -4.04 1.96 -4.22
N ALA A 24 -5.10 1.75 -3.44
CA ALA A 24 -5.05 1.95 -1.99
C ALA A 24 -4.07 0.99 -1.33
N LYS A 25 -4.12 -0.28 -1.70
CA LYS A 25 -3.21 -1.29 -1.14
C LYS A 25 -1.77 -0.97 -1.49
N ARG A 26 -1.48 -0.69 -2.75
CA ARG A 26 -0.12 -0.39 -3.19
C ARG A 26 0.42 0.87 -2.50
N PHE A 27 -0.35 1.94 -2.50
CA PHE A 27 0.11 3.22 -1.93
C PHE A 27 0.30 3.12 -0.42
N ALA A 28 -0.69 2.62 0.29
CA ALA A 28 -0.64 2.58 1.76
C ALA A 28 0.48 1.68 2.27
N THR A 29 0.68 0.52 1.64
CA THR A 29 1.70 -0.42 2.11
C THR A 29 3.11 0.01 1.75
N ASP A 30 3.31 0.62 0.57
CA ASP A 30 4.63 1.15 0.19
C ASP A 30 5.00 2.34 1.07
N VAL A 31 4.09 3.28 1.27
CA VAL A 31 4.33 4.45 2.12
C VAL A 31 4.52 4.02 3.57
N GLY A 32 3.72 3.08 4.05
CA GLY A 32 3.85 2.54 5.41
C GLY A 32 5.22 1.96 5.66
N PHE A 33 5.73 1.17 4.72
CA PHE A 33 7.10 0.63 4.85
C PHE A 33 8.14 1.75 4.86
N THR A 34 8.05 2.70 3.94
CA THR A 34 9.00 3.81 3.85
C THR A 34 9.03 4.61 5.16
N VAL A 35 7.87 4.93 5.70
CA VAL A 35 7.77 5.69 6.96
C VAL A 35 8.41 4.93 8.12
N CYS A 36 8.09 3.65 8.26
CA CYS A 36 8.65 2.83 9.35
C CYS A 36 10.16 2.65 9.20
N ASN A 37 10.62 2.44 7.99
CA ASN A 37 12.06 2.27 7.71
C ASN A 37 12.83 3.54 8.03
N GLU A 38 12.31 4.70 7.65
CA GLU A 38 12.95 5.99 7.95
C GLU A 38 12.89 6.34 9.43
N ALA A 39 11.81 5.96 10.13
CA ALA A 39 11.73 6.12 11.57
C ALA A 39 12.82 5.32 12.27
N LEU A 40 13.06 4.09 11.82
CA LEU A 40 14.16 3.27 12.32
C LEU A 40 15.51 3.95 12.08
N GLN A 41 15.71 4.50 10.90
CA GLN A 41 16.93 5.21 10.53
C GLN A 41 17.19 6.41 11.46
N ILE A 42 16.14 7.18 11.75
CA ILE A 42 16.24 8.35 12.64
C ILE A 42 16.65 7.94 14.06
N HIS A 43 16.17 6.80 14.53
CA HIS A 43 16.56 6.28 15.85
C HIS A 43 17.96 5.69 15.89
N GLY A 44 18.59 5.48 14.72
CA GLY A 44 19.94 4.94 14.64
C GLY A 44 20.00 3.53 15.20
N GLY A 45 21.08 3.22 15.94
CA GLY A 45 21.28 1.89 16.50
C GLY A 45 20.15 1.46 17.42
N TYR A 46 19.55 2.37 18.15
CA TYR A 46 18.41 2.04 19.02
C TYR A 46 17.18 1.60 18.23
N GLY A 47 17.01 2.06 16.99
CA GLY A 47 15.93 1.62 16.14
C GLY A 47 16.09 0.18 15.67
N TYR A 48 17.32 -0.27 15.54
CA TYR A 48 17.62 -1.59 15.01
C TYR A 48 17.50 -2.72 16.03
N ILE A 49 17.66 -2.42 17.33
CA ILE A 49 17.67 -3.44 18.38
C ILE A 49 16.26 -3.79 18.85
N LYS A 50 16.07 -5.03 19.30
CA LYS A 50 14.75 -5.57 19.64
C LYS A 50 14.13 -4.99 20.91
N GLU A 51 14.91 -4.27 21.71
CA GLU A 51 14.41 -3.62 22.91
C GLU A 51 13.46 -2.46 22.62
N TYR A 52 13.45 -1.97 21.38
CA TYR A 52 12.58 -0.91 20.92
C TYR A 52 11.68 -1.45 19.80
N PRO A 53 10.48 -0.87 19.59
CA PRO A 53 9.49 -1.49 18.71
C PRO A 53 9.71 -1.27 17.21
N LEU A 54 10.63 -0.38 16.81
CA LEU A 54 10.74 0.03 15.41
C LEU A 54 11.16 -1.09 14.48
N GLU A 55 12.11 -1.96 14.91
CA GLU A 55 12.54 -3.06 14.06
C GLU A 55 11.38 -4.05 13.79
N ARG A 56 10.50 -4.21 14.78
CA ARG A 56 9.31 -5.05 14.60
C ARG A 56 8.32 -4.42 13.64
N HIS A 57 8.10 -3.12 13.75
CA HIS A 57 7.19 -2.41 12.83
C HIS A 57 7.68 -2.52 11.39
N VAL A 58 8.99 -2.37 11.15
CA VAL A 58 9.55 -2.51 9.80
C VAL A 58 9.30 -3.93 9.27
N ARG A 59 9.54 -4.96 10.08
CA ARG A 59 9.30 -6.35 9.69
C ARG A 59 7.82 -6.61 9.41
N ASP A 60 6.95 -6.09 10.27
CA ASP A 60 5.51 -6.32 10.15
C ASP A 60 4.94 -5.65 8.89
N VAL A 61 5.31 -4.41 8.63
CA VAL A 61 4.77 -3.70 7.47
C VAL A 61 5.36 -4.18 6.15
N ARG A 62 6.58 -4.74 6.18
CA ARG A 62 7.23 -5.22 4.95
C ARG A 62 6.42 -6.29 4.24
N VAL A 63 5.83 -7.20 4.97
CA VAL A 63 5.07 -8.29 4.39
C VAL A 63 3.81 -7.80 3.66
N HIS A 64 3.26 -6.66 4.07
CA HIS A 64 2.06 -6.11 3.43
C HIS A 64 2.28 -5.68 1.98
N GLN A 65 3.53 -5.45 1.58
CA GLN A 65 3.86 -5.18 0.18
C GLN A 65 3.79 -6.47 -0.68
N ILE A 66 3.76 -7.61 -0.03
CA ILE A 66 3.82 -8.93 -0.68
C ILE A 66 2.49 -9.66 -0.60
N LEU A 67 1.80 -9.56 0.54
CA LEU A 67 0.55 -10.27 0.82
C LEU A 67 -0.57 -9.89 -0.15
N GLU A 68 -1.45 -10.86 -0.39
CA GLU A 68 -2.72 -10.61 -1.08
C GLU A 68 -2.51 -9.95 -2.45
N GLY A 69 -1.51 -10.44 -3.15
CA GLY A 69 -1.02 -9.87 -4.39
C GLY A 69 0.08 -8.86 -4.11
N THR A 70 1.24 -9.08 -4.71
CA THR A 70 2.36 -8.15 -4.54
C THR A 70 2.01 -6.77 -5.10
N ASN A 71 2.73 -5.75 -4.67
CA ASN A 71 2.50 -4.40 -5.17
C ASN A 71 2.81 -4.27 -6.67
N GLU A 72 3.70 -5.11 -7.21
CA GLU A 72 3.89 -5.20 -8.66
C GLU A 72 2.62 -5.67 -9.36
N ILE A 73 1.94 -6.67 -8.79
CA ILE A 73 0.66 -7.14 -9.33
C ILE A 73 -0.42 -6.05 -9.18
N MET A 74 -0.42 -5.30 -8.09
CA MET A 74 -1.35 -4.18 -7.93
C MET A 74 -1.16 -3.13 -9.04
N ARG A 75 0.10 -2.83 -9.38
CA ARG A 75 0.41 -1.92 -10.48
C ARG A 75 -0.10 -2.46 -11.83
N LEU A 76 0.02 -3.77 -12.03
CA LEU A 76 -0.49 -4.40 -13.23
C LEU A 76 -2.02 -4.26 -13.35
N ILE A 77 -2.73 -4.46 -12.25
CA ILE A 77 -4.19 -4.31 -12.20
C ILE A 77 -4.59 -2.87 -12.52
N ILE A 78 -3.91 -1.89 -11.92
CA ILE A 78 -4.15 -0.47 -12.15
C ILE A 78 -3.91 -0.14 -13.62
N SER A 79 -2.78 -0.60 -14.16
CA SER A 79 -2.39 -0.37 -15.54
C SER A 79 -3.44 -0.90 -16.52
N ARG A 80 -3.94 -2.10 -16.29
CA ARG A 80 -4.99 -2.69 -17.13
C ARG A 80 -6.26 -1.85 -17.11
N SER A 81 -6.66 -1.38 -15.95
CA SER A 81 -7.85 -0.53 -15.83
C SER A 81 -7.69 0.76 -16.60
N VAL A 82 -6.54 1.42 -16.47
CA VAL A 82 -6.26 2.67 -17.18
C VAL A 82 -6.32 2.44 -18.71
N LEU A 83 -5.72 1.36 -19.19
CA LEU A 83 -5.68 1.07 -20.61
C LEU A 83 -7.05 0.68 -21.18
N GLN A 84 -7.88 0.01 -20.38
CA GLN A 84 -9.21 -0.42 -20.83
C GLN A 84 -10.26 0.67 -20.72
N GLU A 85 -10.20 1.49 -19.67
CA GLU A 85 -11.23 2.47 -19.34
C GLU A 85 -10.80 3.88 -19.67
N GLY A 86 -9.61 4.05 -20.21
CA GLY A 86 -9.11 5.34 -20.65
C GLY A 86 -8.83 6.28 -19.46
N SER A 87 -9.18 7.54 -19.64
CA SER A 87 -8.85 8.61 -18.70
C SER A 87 -9.77 8.66 -17.48
N GLU A 88 -10.72 7.76 -17.33
CA GLU A 88 -11.68 7.80 -16.23
C GLU A 88 -11.03 7.60 -14.86
N LEU A 89 -9.87 6.95 -14.81
CA LEU A 89 -9.12 6.72 -13.58
C LEU A 89 -8.09 7.80 -13.26
N VAL A 90 -7.83 8.67 -14.18
CA VAL A 90 -6.91 9.79 -14.04
C VAL A 90 -7.62 11.12 -14.18
#